data_13a8ff3f1c3ec203b2b576be2359c24a
#
_entry.id   13a8ff3f1c3ec203b2b576be2359c24a
#
_cell.length_a   1.000
_cell.length_b   1.000
_cell.length_c   1.000
_cell.angle_alpha   90.00
_cell.angle_beta   90.00
_cell.angle_gamma   90.00
#
_symmetry.space_group_name_H-M   'P 1'
#
loop_
_entity.id
_entity.type
_entity.pdbx_description
1 polymer ?
#
loop_
_entity_poly.entity_id
_entity_poly.type
_entity_poly.pdbx_seq_one_letter_code
_entity_poly.pdbx_strand_id
1 'polypeptide(L)'
;MVAHVDLPVEERPMDGHQLRRALNAFLPSDIRVMRAVRARADFHARFDAKGKQYHYCIWNGPSMNPLLNGRAWHVPVELDVARMKGAAKLFAGRKDFKSFATTREYEMETTVRRVTKCEVRRRGSELGVVIAGEGFLYKMCRGIVGTLVQVGQGKLSQKDIRQIFRDRDRRVAGMNAPACGLTLLKVVY
;
A
#
# COMPACT_ATOMS: atom_id res chain seq x y z
N MET A 1 2.77 -6.03 -9.56
CA MET A 1 3.85 -5.06 -9.87
C MET A 1 4.01 -5.01 -11.38
N VAL A 2 4.45 -3.89 -11.95
CA VAL A 2 4.81 -3.78 -13.37
C VAL A 2 6.27 -3.32 -13.43
N ALA A 3 7.02 -3.90 -14.34
CA ALA A 3 8.38 -3.50 -14.70
C ALA A 3 8.45 -3.29 -16.20
N HIS A 4 9.35 -2.46 -16.67
CA HIS A 4 9.70 -2.33 -18.08
C HIS A 4 11.17 -2.72 -18.25
N VAL A 5 11.48 -3.29 -19.39
CA VAL A 5 12.84 -3.69 -19.79
C VAL A 5 13.01 -3.37 -21.27
N ASP A 6 14.19 -2.90 -21.63
CA ASP A 6 14.61 -2.78 -23.02
C ASP A 6 15.38 -4.04 -23.40
N LEU A 7 14.96 -4.67 -24.47
CA LEU A 7 15.64 -5.84 -25.00
C LEU A 7 16.56 -5.41 -26.17
N PRO A 8 17.73 -6.02 -26.31
CA PRO A 8 18.59 -5.77 -27.48
C PRO A 8 17.82 -6.14 -28.76
N VAL A 9 18.13 -5.39 -29.82
CA VAL A 9 17.58 -5.69 -31.14
C VAL A 9 18.27 -6.93 -31.67
N GLU A 10 17.54 -8.04 -31.70
CA GLU A 10 18.00 -9.32 -32.23
C GLU A 10 17.29 -9.64 -33.54
N GLU A 11 17.91 -10.50 -34.36
CA GLU A 11 17.33 -10.97 -35.62
C GLU A 11 16.00 -11.70 -35.43
N ARG A 12 15.77 -12.29 -34.25
CA ARG A 12 14.51 -12.97 -33.87
C ARG A 12 14.00 -12.45 -32.55
N PRO A 13 13.27 -11.34 -32.51
CA PRO A 13 12.73 -10.79 -31.28
C PRO A 13 11.71 -11.76 -30.68
N MET A 14 11.87 -12.06 -29.39
CA MET A 14 10.88 -12.85 -28.63
C MET A 14 9.54 -12.11 -28.54
N ASP A 15 8.46 -12.83 -28.74
CA ASP A 15 7.14 -12.31 -28.39
C ASP A 15 6.91 -12.32 -26.86
N GLY A 16 5.84 -11.65 -26.41
CA GLY A 16 5.56 -11.54 -24.98
C GLY A 16 5.30 -12.89 -24.29
N HIS A 17 4.80 -13.91 -25.01
CA HIS A 17 4.57 -15.23 -24.46
C HIS A 17 5.90 -15.99 -24.28
N GLN A 18 6.79 -15.90 -25.26
CA GLN A 18 8.12 -16.50 -25.21
C GLN A 18 8.95 -15.88 -24.07
N LEU A 19 8.96 -14.53 -24.00
CA LEU A 19 9.65 -13.78 -22.94
C LEU A 19 9.12 -14.17 -21.54
N ARG A 20 7.80 -14.26 -21.35
CA ARG A 20 7.20 -14.70 -20.11
C ARG A 20 7.66 -16.09 -19.70
N ARG A 21 7.71 -17.04 -20.63
CA ARG A 21 8.17 -18.42 -20.38
C ARG A 21 9.64 -18.44 -20.01
N ALA A 22 10.48 -17.76 -20.77
CA ALA A 22 11.91 -17.67 -20.50
C ALA A 22 12.19 -17.09 -19.10
N LEU A 23 11.59 -15.94 -18.76
CA LEU A 23 11.77 -15.34 -17.43
C LEU A 23 11.31 -16.26 -16.31
N ASN A 24 10.17 -16.92 -16.46
CA ASN A 24 9.65 -17.81 -15.41
C ASN A 24 10.46 -19.10 -15.23
N ALA A 25 11.31 -19.47 -16.19
CA ALA A 25 12.23 -20.60 -16.05
C ALA A 25 13.38 -20.30 -15.08
N PHE A 26 13.78 -19.02 -14.97
CA PHE A 26 14.91 -18.60 -14.11
C PHE A 26 14.46 -17.96 -12.79
N LEU A 27 13.20 -17.52 -12.67
CA LEU A 27 12.70 -16.86 -11.47
C LEU A 27 12.41 -17.87 -10.35
N PRO A 28 12.70 -17.52 -9.08
CA PRO A 28 12.36 -18.35 -7.93
C PRO A 28 10.83 -18.51 -7.78
N SER A 29 10.41 -19.49 -6.98
CA SER A 29 9.00 -19.90 -6.88
C SER A 29 8.03 -18.80 -6.41
N ASP A 30 8.50 -17.82 -5.69
CA ASP A 30 7.74 -16.69 -5.13
C ASP A 30 7.65 -15.49 -6.07
N ILE A 31 8.33 -15.53 -7.23
CA ILE A 31 8.25 -14.49 -8.27
C ILE A 31 7.75 -15.12 -9.57
N ARG A 32 6.71 -14.52 -10.16
CA ARG A 32 6.15 -14.99 -11.43
C ARG A 32 5.75 -13.82 -12.32
N VAL A 33 6.18 -13.88 -13.57
CA VAL A 33 5.70 -13.00 -14.64
C VAL A 33 4.37 -13.55 -15.15
N MET A 34 3.29 -12.84 -14.88
CA MET A 34 1.94 -13.24 -15.31
C MET A 34 1.67 -12.85 -16.75
N ARG A 35 2.24 -11.73 -17.21
CA ARG A 35 2.05 -11.20 -18.56
C ARG A 35 3.26 -10.38 -18.98
N ALA A 36 3.69 -10.53 -20.24
CA ALA A 36 4.63 -9.64 -20.91
C ALA A 36 3.99 -9.13 -22.20
N VAL A 37 4.11 -7.85 -22.45
CA VAL A 37 3.54 -7.18 -23.64
C VAL A 37 4.50 -6.10 -24.12
N ARG A 38 4.48 -5.81 -25.41
CA ARG A 38 5.17 -4.62 -25.93
C ARG A 38 4.51 -3.37 -25.40
N ALA A 39 5.32 -2.40 -25.04
CA ALA A 39 4.89 -1.07 -24.65
C ALA A 39 5.36 -0.05 -25.72
N ARG A 40 4.86 1.18 -25.67
CA ARG A 40 5.41 2.29 -26.45
C ARG A 40 6.86 2.54 -26.01
N ALA A 41 7.69 3.08 -26.90
CA ALA A 41 9.13 3.23 -26.68
C ALA A 41 9.48 4.14 -25.50
N ASP A 42 8.64 5.12 -25.19
CA ASP A 42 8.81 6.07 -24.09
C ASP A 42 8.13 5.62 -22.79
N PHE A 43 7.59 4.39 -22.73
CA PHE A 43 6.88 3.91 -21.54
C PHE A 43 7.82 3.71 -20.36
N HIS A 44 7.47 4.30 -19.21
CA HIS A 44 8.18 4.11 -17.97
C HIS A 44 7.26 3.59 -16.86
N ALA A 45 7.49 2.35 -16.39
CA ALA A 45 6.62 1.67 -15.43
C ALA A 45 6.41 2.41 -14.09
N ARG A 46 7.32 3.30 -13.69
CA ARG A 46 7.19 4.11 -12.48
C ARG A 46 6.55 5.47 -12.74
N PHE A 47 7.00 6.17 -13.81
CA PHE A 47 6.61 7.56 -14.03
C PHE A 47 5.27 7.69 -14.75
N ASP A 48 4.90 6.73 -15.61
CA ASP A 48 3.60 6.72 -16.28
C ASP A 48 2.45 6.18 -15.41
N ALA A 49 2.77 5.73 -14.19
CA ALA A 49 1.74 5.23 -13.28
C ALA A 49 0.84 6.38 -12.80
N LYS A 50 -0.43 6.35 -13.19
CA LYS A 50 -1.48 7.32 -12.80
C LYS A 50 -2.06 7.06 -11.42
N GLY A 51 -1.93 5.82 -10.94
CA GLY A 51 -2.44 5.46 -9.62
C GLY A 51 -1.96 4.12 -9.13
N LYS A 52 -2.04 3.92 -7.80
CA LYS A 52 -1.70 2.68 -7.13
C LYS A 52 -2.77 2.34 -6.11
N GLN A 53 -3.03 1.05 -5.94
CA GLN A 53 -3.92 0.54 -4.91
C GLN A 53 -3.15 -0.46 -4.05
N TYR A 54 -3.19 -0.22 -2.75
CA TYR A 54 -2.65 -1.12 -1.73
C TYR A 54 -3.78 -1.80 -0.98
N HIS A 55 -3.53 -3.02 -0.55
CA HIS A 55 -4.32 -3.76 0.42
C HIS A 55 -3.44 -4.05 1.62
N TYR A 56 -3.97 -3.84 2.81
CA TYR A 56 -3.31 -4.20 4.05
C TYR A 56 -4.18 -5.21 4.81
N CYS A 57 -3.60 -6.36 5.15
CA CYS A 57 -4.27 -7.42 5.88
C CYS A 57 -3.94 -7.35 7.37
N ILE A 58 -4.98 -7.33 8.21
CA ILE A 58 -4.90 -7.44 9.66
C ILE A 58 -5.67 -8.69 10.07
N TRP A 59 -5.07 -9.52 10.91
CA TRP A 59 -5.75 -10.60 11.59
C TRP A 59 -6.13 -10.16 12.99
N ASN A 60 -7.43 -10.00 13.24
CA ASN A 60 -8.01 -9.54 14.51
C ASN A 60 -8.74 -10.70 15.18
N GLY A 61 -7.97 -11.63 15.72
CA GLY A 61 -8.42 -12.79 16.47
C GLY A 61 -7.50 -13.05 17.65
N PRO A 62 -7.92 -13.83 18.66
CA PRO A 62 -7.14 -14.08 19.87
C PRO A 62 -5.81 -14.78 19.55
N SER A 63 -5.80 -15.68 18.58
CA SER A 63 -4.60 -16.38 18.10
C SER A 63 -4.37 -16.11 16.63
N MET A 64 -3.11 -16.04 16.22
CA MET A 64 -2.73 -15.86 14.82
C MET A 64 -3.14 -17.06 13.97
N ASN A 65 -3.76 -16.80 12.81
CA ASN A 65 -3.98 -17.83 11.82
C ASN A 65 -2.63 -18.19 11.15
N PRO A 66 -2.14 -19.45 11.28
CA PRO A 66 -0.85 -19.85 10.75
C PRO A 66 -0.74 -19.68 9.22
N LEU A 67 -1.83 -19.79 8.46
CA LEU A 67 -1.85 -19.58 7.00
C LEU A 67 -1.61 -18.12 6.60
N LEU A 68 -1.78 -17.17 7.52
CA LEU A 68 -1.56 -15.74 7.32
C LEU A 68 -0.24 -15.26 7.96
N ASN A 69 0.56 -16.16 8.52
CA ASN A 69 1.87 -15.81 9.07
C ASN A 69 2.75 -15.16 8.00
N GLY A 70 3.38 -14.03 8.33
CA GLY A 70 4.16 -13.24 7.38
C GLY A 70 3.34 -12.50 6.31
N ARG A 71 1.99 -12.60 6.30
CA ARG A 71 1.11 -11.97 5.31
C ARG A 71 0.03 -11.07 5.93
N ALA A 72 -0.14 -11.11 7.24
CA ALA A 72 -1.07 -10.26 7.98
C ALA A 72 -0.42 -9.74 9.26
N TRP A 73 -0.87 -8.58 9.70
CA TRP A 73 -0.53 -8.07 11.03
C TRP A 73 -1.49 -8.66 12.07
N HIS A 74 -0.98 -9.45 13.00
CA HIS A 74 -1.77 -9.97 14.12
C HIS A 74 -2.02 -8.89 15.15
N VAL A 75 -3.29 -8.59 15.42
CA VAL A 75 -3.75 -7.68 16.46
C VAL A 75 -4.77 -8.44 17.32
N PRO A 76 -4.33 -9.03 18.45
CA PRO A 76 -5.20 -9.89 19.30
C PRO A 76 -6.28 -9.11 20.04
N VAL A 77 -6.04 -7.82 20.33
CA VAL A 77 -7.00 -6.95 20.99
C VAL A 77 -8.15 -6.62 20.03
N GLU A 78 -9.38 -6.71 20.53
CA GLU A 78 -10.57 -6.38 19.74
C GLU A 78 -10.51 -4.95 19.19
N LEU A 79 -10.89 -4.80 17.93
CA LEU A 79 -10.89 -3.51 17.23
C LEU A 79 -12.33 -3.07 16.94
N ASP A 80 -12.65 -1.83 17.31
CA ASP A 80 -13.89 -1.17 16.90
C ASP A 80 -13.82 -0.79 15.41
N VAL A 81 -14.35 -1.68 14.58
CA VAL A 81 -14.34 -1.53 13.11
C VAL A 81 -15.22 -0.37 12.66
N ALA A 82 -16.28 -0.03 13.41
CA ALA A 82 -17.15 1.09 13.06
C ALA A 82 -16.38 2.43 13.19
N ARG A 83 -15.64 2.61 14.28
CA ARG A 83 -14.74 3.75 14.45
C ARG A 83 -13.66 3.80 13.37
N MET A 84 -13.04 2.65 13.05
CA MET A 84 -12.03 2.57 11.99
C MET A 84 -12.60 3.00 10.63
N LYS A 85 -13.81 2.53 10.25
CA LYS A 85 -14.49 2.91 9.00
C LYS A 85 -14.79 4.41 8.96
N GLY A 86 -15.25 4.99 10.06
CA GLY A 86 -15.49 6.42 10.17
C GLY A 86 -14.21 7.24 10.00
N ALA A 87 -13.13 6.81 10.65
CA ALA A 87 -11.82 7.44 10.58
C ALA A 87 -11.17 7.33 9.21
N ALA A 88 -11.35 6.21 8.52
CA ALA A 88 -10.79 5.97 7.18
C ALA A 88 -11.24 7.03 6.16
N LYS A 89 -12.46 7.52 6.27
CA LYS A 89 -12.99 8.59 5.39
C LYS A 89 -12.18 9.89 5.48
N LEU A 90 -11.52 10.15 6.61
CA LEU A 90 -10.72 11.36 6.82
C LEU A 90 -9.44 11.35 5.98
N PHE A 91 -8.99 10.21 5.51
CA PHE A 91 -7.78 10.09 4.68
C PHE A 91 -8.05 10.33 3.20
N ALA A 92 -9.31 10.28 2.75
CA ALA A 92 -9.66 10.55 1.36
C ALA A 92 -9.51 12.05 1.02
N GLY A 93 -9.18 12.32 -0.25
CA GLY A 93 -8.97 13.66 -0.78
C GLY A 93 -7.51 14.06 -0.95
N ARG A 94 -7.26 15.29 -1.37
CA ARG A 94 -5.93 15.90 -1.52
C ARG A 94 -5.53 16.54 -0.20
N LYS A 95 -4.47 16.05 0.44
CA LYS A 95 -4.01 16.47 1.76
C LYS A 95 -2.50 16.38 1.89
N ASP A 96 -1.97 17.08 2.87
CA ASP A 96 -0.57 16.93 3.28
C ASP A 96 -0.43 15.71 4.20
N PHE A 97 0.28 14.69 3.72
CA PHE A 97 0.51 13.44 4.43
C PHE A 97 1.86 13.37 5.15
N LYS A 98 2.52 14.52 5.39
CA LYS A 98 3.82 14.58 6.06
C LYS A 98 3.83 13.79 7.37
N SER A 99 2.83 13.94 8.23
CA SER A 99 2.71 13.23 9.50
C SER A 99 2.60 11.70 9.35
N PHE A 100 2.10 11.20 8.23
CA PHE A 100 1.89 9.77 7.99
C PHE A 100 3.02 9.11 7.21
N ALA A 101 4.04 9.89 6.83
CA ALA A 101 5.19 9.42 6.09
C ALA A 101 6.44 9.36 6.98
N THR A 102 7.39 8.54 6.58
CA THR A 102 8.73 8.56 7.17
C THR A 102 9.66 9.34 6.23
N THR A 103 10.43 10.25 6.78
CA THR A 103 11.43 11.01 6.03
C THR A 103 12.48 10.04 5.45
N ARG A 104 12.92 10.29 4.23
CA ARG A 104 14.08 9.68 3.60
C ARG A 104 15.20 10.72 3.56
N GLU A 105 16.42 10.29 3.29
CA GLU A 105 17.62 11.12 3.18
C GLU A 105 17.60 12.16 2.05
N TYR A 106 16.60 12.09 1.16
CA TYR A 106 16.42 13.07 0.09
C TYR A 106 15.21 13.97 0.34
N GLU A 107 15.34 15.25 0.01
CA GLU A 107 14.26 16.22 0.04
C GLU A 107 13.17 15.86 -0.99
N MET A 108 11.93 15.98 -0.58
CA MET A 108 10.78 15.83 -1.45
C MET A 108 10.17 17.21 -1.70
N GLU A 109 9.95 17.56 -2.96
CA GLU A 109 9.31 18.82 -3.37
C GLU A 109 7.96 19.04 -2.66
N THR A 110 7.20 17.98 -2.43
CA THR A 110 5.91 18.08 -1.76
C THR A 110 5.50 16.81 -1.03
N THR A 111 4.86 16.97 0.12
CA THR A 111 4.23 15.90 0.90
C THR A 111 2.71 15.79 0.67
N VAL A 112 2.17 16.64 -0.20
CA VAL A 112 0.75 16.61 -0.59
C VAL A 112 0.51 15.42 -1.53
N ARG A 113 -0.50 14.61 -1.20
CA ARG A 113 -0.93 13.46 -2.02
C ARG A 113 -2.44 13.43 -2.13
N ARG A 114 -2.94 12.80 -3.20
CA ARG A 114 -4.37 12.54 -3.38
C ARG A 114 -4.66 11.07 -3.14
N VAL A 115 -5.37 10.80 -2.05
CA VAL A 115 -5.94 9.48 -1.74
C VAL A 115 -7.37 9.46 -2.28
N THR A 116 -7.63 8.59 -3.25
CA THR A 116 -8.95 8.47 -3.89
C THR A 116 -9.86 7.51 -3.12
N LYS A 117 -9.26 6.61 -2.32
CA LYS A 117 -9.97 5.59 -1.56
C LYS A 117 -9.21 5.22 -0.30
N CYS A 118 -9.90 5.18 0.84
CA CYS A 118 -9.42 4.57 2.07
C CYS A 118 -10.62 3.88 2.74
N GLU A 119 -10.64 2.55 2.72
CA GLU A 119 -11.75 1.74 3.23
C GLU A 119 -11.28 0.64 4.15
N VAL A 120 -12.07 0.36 5.19
CA VAL A 120 -11.89 -0.79 6.08
C VAL A 120 -13.02 -1.77 5.84
N ARG A 121 -12.68 -3.04 5.61
CA ARG A 121 -13.61 -4.16 5.42
C ARG A 121 -13.31 -5.24 6.43
N ARG A 122 -14.34 -5.92 6.93
CA ARG A 122 -14.21 -7.06 7.85
C ARG A 122 -14.84 -8.32 7.22
N ARG A 123 -14.12 -9.43 7.33
CA ARG A 123 -14.63 -10.77 7.01
C ARG A 123 -14.18 -11.72 8.14
N GLY A 124 -15.09 -12.02 9.07
CA GLY A 124 -14.73 -12.77 10.29
C GLY A 124 -13.64 -12.04 11.08
N SER A 125 -12.53 -12.72 11.34
CA SER A 125 -11.36 -12.14 12.03
C SER A 125 -10.40 -11.40 11.09
N GLU A 126 -10.60 -11.44 9.79
CA GLU A 126 -9.77 -10.71 8.84
C GLU A 126 -10.31 -9.29 8.62
N LEU A 127 -9.43 -8.30 8.77
CA LEU A 127 -9.69 -6.91 8.42
C LEU A 127 -8.79 -6.53 7.25
N GLY A 128 -9.40 -6.07 6.15
CA GLY A 128 -8.71 -5.51 4.99
C GLY A 128 -8.81 -4.00 4.99
N VAL A 129 -7.67 -3.29 4.84
CA VAL A 129 -7.65 -1.85 4.58
C VAL A 129 -7.21 -1.62 3.16
N VAL A 130 -8.09 -1.06 2.34
CA VAL A 130 -7.81 -0.73 0.94
C VAL A 130 -7.51 0.76 0.83
N ILE A 131 -6.33 1.10 0.28
CA ILE A 131 -5.90 2.48 0.07
C ILE A 131 -5.52 2.65 -1.39
N ALA A 132 -6.18 3.57 -2.09
CA ALA A 132 -5.87 3.91 -3.47
C ALA A 132 -5.59 5.40 -3.61
N GLY A 133 -4.71 5.78 -4.54
CA GLY A 133 -4.33 7.17 -4.78
C GLY A 133 -3.37 7.31 -5.95
N GLU A 134 -3.09 8.54 -6.35
CA GLU A 134 -2.21 8.88 -7.48
C GLU A 134 -0.72 8.58 -7.15
N GLY A 135 -0.34 8.76 -5.89
CA GLY A 135 1.00 8.48 -5.39
C GLY A 135 1.04 8.41 -3.88
N PHE A 136 2.10 7.80 -3.35
CA PHE A 136 2.27 7.60 -1.91
C PHE A 136 3.68 7.98 -1.47
N LEU A 137 3.78 8.57 -0.29
CA LEU A 137 5.04 8.81 0.39
C LEU A 137 5.58 7.50 1.00
N TYR A 138 6.85 7.50 1.36
CA TYR A 138 7.47 6.35 2.00
C TYR A 138 6.78 5.99 3.31
N LYS A 139 6.38 4.74 3.46
CA LYS A 139 5.63 4.17 4.58
C LYS A 139 4.24 4.80 4.83
N MET A 140 3.74 5.73 3.99
CA MET A 140 2.48 6.43 4.18
C MET A 140 1.30 5.47 4.41
N CYS A 141 1.12 4.44 3.58
CA CYS A 141 0.04 3.46 3.77
C CYS A 141 0.13 2.76 5.13
N ARG A 142 1.34 2.43 5.57
CA ARG A 142 1.56 1.80 6.89
C ARG A 142 1.27 2.76 8.04
N GLY A 143 1.59 4.05 7.90
CA GLY A 143 1.24 5.09 8.86
C GLY A 143 -0.27 5.27 8.99
N ILE A 144 -1.00 5.30 7.86
CA ILE A 144 -2.46 5.35 7.83
C ILE A 144 -3.06 4.15 8.54
N VAL A 145 -2.61 2.92 8.21
CA VAL A 145 -3.14 1.69 8.82
C VAL A 145 -2.85 1.63 10.32
N GLY A 146 -1.65 1.98 10.75
CA GLY A 146 -1.28 2.01 12.17
C GLY A 146 -2.15 3.00 12.97
N THR A 147 -2.43 4.17 12.39
CA THR A 147 -3.35 5.16 12.98
C THR A 147 -4.78 4.61 13.06
N LEU A 148 -5.27 3.94 12.01
CA LEU A 148 -6.61 3.32 12.02
C LEU A 148 -6.73 2.23 13.08
N VAL A 149 -5.70 1.41 13.29
CA VAL A 149 -5.67 0.40 14.34
C VAL A 149 -5.74 1.05 15.73
N GLN A 150 -4.99 2.14 15.96
CA GLN A 150 -5.07 2.88 17.22
C GLN A 150 -6.45 3.51 17.45
N VAL A 151 -7.16 3.92 16.40
CA VAL A 151 -8.57 4.34 16.50
C VAL A 151 -9.46 3.16 16.87
N GLY A 152 -9.26 2.00 16.27
CA GLY A 152 -10.00 0.77 16.62
C GLY A 152 -9.76 0.32 18.07
N GLN A 153 -8.57 0.59 18.61
CA GLN A 153 -8.22 0.35 20.03
C GLN A 153 -8.74 1.44 20.99
N GLY A 154 -9.38 2.49 20.48
CA GLY A 154 -9.82 3.62 21.30
C GLY A 154 -8.70 4.58 21.77
N LYS A 155 -7.46 4.40 21.29
CA LYS A 155 -6.30 5.25 21.65
C LYS A 155 -6.28 6.58 20.90
N LEU A 156 -6.92 6.65 19.76
CA LEU A 156 -7.07 7.86 18.95
C LEU A 156 -8.53 8.04 18.53
N SER A 157 -8.93 9.28 18.38
CA SER A 157 -10.23 9.69 17.87
C SER A 157 -10.12 10.30 16.47
N GLN A 158 -11.24 10.53 15.81
CA GLN A 158 -11.28 11.31 14.57
C GLN A 158 -10.78 12.76 14.75
N LYS A 159 -10.94 13.33 15.96
CA LYS A 159 -10.43 14.67 16.28
C LYS A 159 -8.90 14.67 16.28
N ASP A 160 -8.29 13.62 16.85
CA ASP A 160 -6.83 13.49 16.86
C ASP A 160 -6.26 13.32 15.45
N ILE A 161 -6.93 12.57 14.56
CA ILE A 161 -6.50 12.48 13.16
C ILE A 161 -6.51 13.85 12.48
N ARG A 162 -7.54 14.67 12.70
CA ARG A 162 -7.59 16.03 12.15
C ARG A 162 -6.46 16.90 12.71
N GLN A 163 -6.12 16.73 13.99
CA GLN A 163 -5.01 17.45 14.60
C GLN A 163 -3.67 16.99 14.00
N ILE A 164 -3.43 15.68 13.85
CA ILE A 164 -2.23 15.11 13.22
C ILE A 164 -2.01 15.68 11.80
N PHE A 165 -3.07 15.87 11.02
CA PHE A 165 -2.97 16.53 9.70
C PHE A 165 -2.53 18.00 9.80
N ARG A 166 -2.97 18.73 10.84
CA ARG A 166 -2.60 20.13 11.08
C ARG A 166 -1.15 20.28 11.54
N ASP A 167 -0.70 19.39 12.43
CA ASP A 167 0.62 19.47 13.05
C ASP A 167 1.75 19.19 12.05
N ARG A 168 1.49 18.41 10.99
CA ARG A 168 2.49 18.05 9.96
C ARG A 168 3.79 17.47 10.55
N ASP A 169 3.68 16.81 11.69
CA ASP A 169 4.79 16.21 12.42
C ASP A 169 4.58 14.68 12.53
N ARG A 170 5.59 13.92 12.09
CA ARG A 170 5.55 12.44 12.16
C ARG A 170 5.52 11.92 13.59
N ARG A 171 6.08 12.66 14.54
CA ARG A 171 6.19 12.26 15.95
C ARG A 171 4.82 12.16 16.64
N VAL A 172 3.86 12.99 16.23
CA VAL A 172 2.49 13.00 16.79
C VAL A 172 1.54 12.03 16.08
N ALA A 173 1.95 11.47 14.95
CA ALA A 173 1.12 10.51 14.21
C ALA A 173 1.17 9.11 14.85
N GLY A 174 0.19 8.30 14.49
CA GLY A 174 0.11 6.91 14.90
C GLY A 174 1.32 6.07 14.48
N MET A 175 1.46 4.90 15.07
CA MET A 175 2.53 3.96 14.76
C MET A 175 2.51 3.52 13.28
N ASN A 176 3.65 3.10 12.76
CA ASN A 176 3.68 2.42 11.46
C ASN A 176 3.26 0.95 11.62
N ALA A 177 2.24 0.52 10.92
CA ALA A 177 1.89 -0.89 10.83
C ALA A 177 3.08 -1.73 10.29
N PRO A 178 3.25 -3.00 10.71
CA PRO A 178 4.28 -3.89 10.19
C PRO A 178 4.24 -4.03 8.66
N ALA A 179 5.37 -4.36 8.03
CA ALA A 179 5.43 -4.45 6.57
C ALA A 179 4.67 -5.67 6.02
N CYS A 180 4.61 -6.76 6.77
CA CYS A 180 4.10 -8.06 6.34
C CYS A 180 2.66 -8.03 5.82
N GLY A 181 1.80 -7.16 6.38
CA GLY A 181 0.40 -7.06 5.94
C GLY A 181 0.18 -6.26 4.65
N LEU A 182 1.19 -5.54 4.13
CA LEU A 182 1.04 -4.61 3.01
C LEU A 182 1.29 -5.28 1.67
N THR A 183 0.31 -5.21 0.78
CA THR A 183 0.41 -5.70 -0.60
C THR A 183 0.10 -4.60 -1.60
N LEU A 184 0.94 -4.41 -2.62
CA LEU A 184 0.61 -3.60 -3.79
C LEU A 184 -0.33 -4.41 -4.69
N LEU A 185 -1.61 -4.08 -4.68
CA LEU A 185 -2.65 -4.84 -5.36
C LEU A 185 -2.75 -4.49 -6.85
N LYS A 186 -2.65 -3.21 -7.18
CA LYS A 186 -2.82 -2.71 -8.55
C LYS A 186 -2.00 -1.45 -8.80
N VAL A 187 -1.46 -1.35 -10.02
CA VAL A 187 -0.94 -0.10 -10.62
C VAL A 187 -1.82 0.23 -11.83
N VAL A 188 -2.16 1.49 -12.00
CA VAL A 188 -3.00 2.01 -13.09
C VAL A 188 -2.13 2.90 -13.97
N TYR A 189 -2.21 2.68 -15.28
CA TYR A 189 -1.49 3.44 -16.32
C TYR A 189 -2.43 4.23 -17.20
#